data_de0f289c2ba35a453ab03685d22527a0
#
_entry.id   de0f289c2ba35a453ab03685d22527a0
#
_cell.length_a   1.000
_cell.length_b   1.000
_cell.length_c   1.000
_cell.angle_alpha   90.00
_cell.angle_beta   90.00
_cell.angle_gamma   90.00
#
_symmetry.space_group_name_H-M   'P 1'
#
loop_
_entity.id
_entity.type
_entity.pdbx_description
1 polymer ?
#
loop_
_entity_poly.entity_id
_entity_poly.type
_entity_poly.pdbx_seq_one_letter_code
_entity_poly.pdbx_strand_id
1 'polypeptide(L)'
;SPDVYQCMTYIRNHTNEPISVEAAAAHTGRSASYMMKHFKGELGIRMGAYIMRCKLEEAKSLLTYSEKSLAEISSYLCFSSQSYFQNVFKKQYGITPLQYRKQTKGRSN
;
A
#
# COMPACT_ATOMS: atom_id res chain seq x y z
N SER A 1 5.23 -5.99 -18.89
CA SER A 1 6.63 -6.25 -19.19
C SER A 1 7.36 -6.73 -17.93
N PRO A 2 8.51 -7.39 -18.08
CA PRO A 2 9.28 -7.84 -16.92
C PRO A 2 9.66 -6.72 -15.96
N ASP A 3 9.96 -5.54 -16.48
CA ASP A 3 10.33 -4.37 -15.66
C ASP A 3 9.18 -3.95 -14.77
N VAL A 4 7.98 -3.88 -15.32
CA VAL A 4 6.80 -3.49 -14.57
C VAL A 4 6.48 -4.53 -13.50
N TYR A 5 6.61 -5.81 -13.82
CA TYR A 5 6.42 -6.90 -12.84
C TYR A 5 7.41 -6.81 -11.70
N GLN A 6 8.68 -6.56 -11.99
CA GLN A 6 9.71 -6.41 -10.97
C GLN A 6 9.38 -5.23 -10.04
N CYS A 7 8.91 -4.13 -10.63
CA CYS A 7 8.52 -2.96 -9.88
C CYS A 7 7.34 -3.26 -8.93
N MET A 8 6.33 -3.95 -9.45
CA MET A 8 5.16 -4.36 -8.64
C MET A 8 5.58 -5.26 -7.47
N THR A 9 6.43 -6.22 -7.74
CA THR A 9 6.91 -7.16 -6.71
C THR A 9 7.71 -6.42 -5.64
N TYR A 10 8.57 -5.49 -6.05
CA TYR A 10 9.33 -4.67 -5.11
C TYR A 10 8.38 -3.89 -4.20
N ILE A 11 7.38 -3.24 -4.78
CA ILE A 11 6.42 -2.45 -4.01
C ILE A 11 5.67 -3.34 -3.00
N ARG A 12 5.18 -4.49 -3.45
CA ARG A 12 4.44 -5.40 -2.56
C ARG A 12 5.28 -5.92 -1.40
N ASN A 13 6.57 -6.10 -1.61
CA ASN A 13 7.46 -6.64 -0.58
C ASN A 13 8.05 -5.60 0.35
N HIS A 14 7.78 -4.31 0.12
CA HIS A 14 8.37 -3.22 0.89
C HIS A 14 7.32 -2.25 1.43
N THR A 15 6.10 -2.73 1.69
CA THR A 15 5.01 -1.89 2.15
C THR A 15 5.25 -1.27 3.53
N ASN A 16 6.14 -1.86 4.32
CA ASN A 16 6.52 -1.34 5.64
C ASN A 16 7.73 -0.40 5.59
N GLU A 17 8.05 0.12 4.41
CA GLU A 17 9.14 1.05 4.20
C GLU A 17 8.62 2.32 3.51
N PRO A 18 9.33 3.45 3.65
CA PRO A 18 8.94 4.66 2.92
C PRO A 18 9.33 4.53 1.43
N ILE A 19 8.47 3.87 0.66
CA ILE A 19 8.72 3.62 -0.76
C ILE A 19 8.48 4.90 -1.56
N SER A 20 9.48 5.31 -2.36
CA SER A 20 9.31 6.36 -3.36
C SER A 20 9.20 5.73 -4.75
N VAL A 21 8.62 6.49 -5.69
CA VAL A 21 8.57 6.09 -7.10
C VAL A 21 9.99 5.89 -7.64
N GLU A 22 10.90 6.79 -7.24
CA GLU A 22 12.30 6.75 -7.67
C GLU A 22 13.01 5.47 -7.19
N ALA A 23 12.79 5.09 -5.93
CA ALA A 23 13.41 3.89 -5.37
C ALA A 23 12.88 2.63 -6.06
N ALA A 24 11.59 2.56 -6.31
CA ALA A 24 10.97 1.41 -6.97
C ALA A 24 11.47 1.28 -8.42
N ALA A 25 11.59 2.40 -9.13
CA ALA A 25 12.12 2.40 -10.49
C ALA A 25 13.59 1.99 -10.50
N ALA A 26 14.38 2.53 -9.58
CA ALA A 26 15.82 2.23 -9.49
C ALA A 26 16.08 0.74 -9.28
N HIS A 27 15.19 0.07 -8.55
CA HIS A 27 15.31 -1.38 -8.33
C HIS A 27 15.32 -2.17 -9.65
N THR A 28 14.65 -1.66 -10.68
CA THR A 28 14.57 -2.31 -11.97
C THR A 28 15.67 -1.86 -12.94
N GLY A 29 16.52 -0.92 -12.51
CA GLY A 29 17.54 -0.33 -13.37
C GLY A 29 17.00 0.70 -14.34
N ARG A 30 15.77 1.14 -14.19
CA ARG A 30 15.14 2.13 -15.06
C ARG A 30 14.98 3.48 -14.35
N SER A 31 14.88 4.55 -15.15
CA SER A 31 14.61 5.87 -14.59
C SER A 31 13.17 5.96 -14.08
N ALA A 32 12.93 6.90 -13.18
CA ALA A 32 11.57 7.13 -12.67
C ALA A 32 10.63 7.51 -13.81
N SER A 33 11.07 8.38 -14.72
CA SER A 33 10.25 8.81 -15.86
C SER A 33 9.85 7.64 -16.75
N TYR A 34 10.79 6.76 -17.06
CA TYR A 34 10.52 5.57 -17.86
C TYR A 34 9.47 4.69 -17.15
N MET A 35 9.73 4.39 -15.89
CA MET A 35 8.86 3.47 -15.16
C MET A 35 7.46 4.03 -14.94
N MET A 36 7.35 5.33 -14.62
CA MET A 36 6.03 5.96 -14.44
C MET A 36 5.19 5.85 -15.71
N LYS A 37 5.80 6.10 -16.86
CA LYS A 37 5.10 6.01 -18.14
C LYS A 37 4.65 4.58 -18.46
N HIS A 38 5.58 3.63 -18.34
CA HIS A 38 5.29 2.23 -18.68
C HIS A 38 4.35 1.57 -17.68
N PHE A 39 4.50 1.88 -16.39
CA PHE A 39 3.63 1.35 -15.36
C PHE A 39 2.17 1.79 -15.61
N LYS A 40 1.96 3.09 -15.82
CA LYS A 40 0.63 3.63 -16.11
C LYS A 40 0.08 3.07 -17.43
N GLY A 41 0.92 2.97 -18.45
CA GLY A 41 0.50 2.47 -19.75
C GLY A 41 0.07 1.01 -19.73
N GLU A 42 0.77 0.17 -18.98
CA GLU A 42 0.49 -1.27 -18.92
C GLU A 42 -0.60 -1.63 -17.91
N LEU A 43 -0.65 -0.95 -16.77
CA LEU A 43 -1.55 -1.32 -15.68
C LEU A 43 -2.76 -0.38 -15.53
N GLY A 44 -2.75 0.76 -16.21
CA GLY A 44 -3.83 1.72 -16.09
C GLY A 44 -3.89 2.48 -14.77
N ILE A 45 -2.89 2.31 -13.91
CA ILE A 45 -2.82 2.95 -12.59
C ILE A 45 -1.43 3.55 -12.39
N ARG A 46 -1.38 4.72 -11.79
CA ARG A 46 -0.11 5.39 -11.50
C ARG A 46 0.62 4.68 -10.37
N MET A 47 1.95 4.71 -10.41
CA MET A 47 2.78 4.04 -9.40
C MET A 47 2.45 4.48 -7.98
N GLY A 48 2.30 5.80 -7.76
CA GLY A 48 1.97 6.30 -6.43
C GLY A 48 0.65 5.73 -5.90
N ALA A 49 -0.36 5.66 -6.76
CA ALA A 49 -1.64 5.07 -6.38
C ALA A 49 -1.50 3.57 -6.11
N TYR A 50 -0.66 2.87 -6.87
CA TYR A 50 -0.42 1.45 -6.65
C TYR A 50 0.29 1.22 -5.31
N ILE A 51 1.29 2.04 -4.99
CA ILE A 51 1.98 1.96 -3.69
C ILE A 51 0.96 2.12 -2.55
N MET A 52 0.12 3.13 -2.65
CA MET A 52 -0.92 3.36 -1.64
C MET A 52 -1.87 2.17 -1.52
N ARG A 53 -2.29 1.62 -2.66
CA ARG A 53 -3.18 0.45 -2.68
C ARG A 53 -2.53 -0.75 -1.98
N CYS A 54 -1.26 -1.01 -2.23
CA CYS A 54 -0.55 -2.12 -1.60
C CYS A 54 -0.46 -1.92 -0.08
N LYS A 55 -0.18 -0.69 0.37
CA LYS A 55 -0.13 -0.40 1.80
C LYS A 55 -1.49 -0.58 2.46
N LEU A 56 -2.56 -0.16 1.80
CA LEU A 56 -3.91 -0.31 2.35
C LEU A 56 -4.35 -1.78 2.37
N GLU A 57 -3.96 -2.59 1.38
CA GLU A 57 -4.23 -4.02 1.40
C GLU A 57 -3.49 -4.71 2.55
N GLU A 58 -2.24 -4.33 2.79
CA GLU A 58 -1.50 -4.84 3.95
C GLU A 58 -2.16 -4.42 5.25
N ALA A 59 -2.67 -3.19 5.31
CA ALA A 59 -3.40 -2.71 6.48
C ALA A 59 -4.62 -3.59 6.78
N LYS A 60 -5.33 -4.02 5.76
CA LYS A 60 -6.49 -4.93 5.94
C LYS A 60 -6.05 -6.24 6.59
N SER A 61 -4.95 -6.82 6.14
CA SER A 61 -4.39 -8.03 6.74
C SER A 61 -4.03 -7.81 8.21
N LEU A 62 -3.36 -6.71 8.51
CA LEU A 62 -2.96 -6.41 9.89
C LEU A 62 -4.17 -6.16 10.79
N LEU A 63 -5.20 -5.51 10.27
CA LEU A 63 -6.43 -5.28 11.02
C LEU A 63 -7.13 -6.59 11.37
N THR A 64 -7.11 -7.54 10.45
CA THR A 64 -7.79 -8.83 10.61
C THR A 64 -6.99 -9.81 11.47
N TYR A 65 -5.68 -9.91 11.22
CA TYR A 65 -4.87 -11.01 11.76
C TYR A 65 -3.87 -10.59 12.83
N SER A 66 -3.77 -9.31 13.17
CA SER A 66 -2.86 -8.87 14.23
C SER A 66 -3.60 -8.08 15.30
N GLU A 67 -2.93 -7.89 16.44
CA GLU A 67 -3.43 -7.08 17.54
C GLU A 67 -2.85 -5.67 17.53
N LYS A 68 -2.17 -5.27 16.45
CA LYS A 68 -1.59 -3.92 16.35
C LYS A 68 -2.68 -2.87 16.43
N SER A 69 -2.41 -1.80 17.16
CA SER A 69 -3.31 -0.65 17.22
C SER A 69 -3.33 0.08 15.88
N LEU A 70 -4.32 0.95 15.68
CA LEU A 70 -4.37 1.77 14.47
C LEU A 70 -3.12 2.64 14.34
N ALA A 71 -2.64 3.18 15.46
CA ALA A 71 -1.40 3.97 15.47
C ALA A 71 -0.21 3.13 15.04
N GLU A 72 -0.12 1.90 15.55
CA GLU A 72 0.97 0.98 15.20
C GLU A 72 0.93 0.59 13.74
N ILE A 73 -0.25 0.29 13.20
CA ILE A 73 -0.40 -0.04 11.78
C ILE A 73 0.00 1.13 10.90
N SER A 74 -0.48 2.34 11.25
CA SER A 74 -0.14 3.55 10.52
C SER A 74 1.37 3.78 10.48
N SER A 75 2.02 3.64 11.62
CA SER A 75 3.47 3.80 11.73
C SER A 75 4.22 2.70 10.97
N TYR A 76 3.80 1.47 11.12
CA TYR A 76 4.43 0.32 10.47
C TYR A 76 4.42 0.46 8.95
N LEU A 77 3.31 0.96 8.40
CA LEU A 77 3.17 1.14 6.94
C LEU A 77 3.65 2.50 6.46
N CYS A 78 4.28 3.28 7.34
CA CYS A 78 4.91 4.56 7.01
C CYS A 78 3.93 5.61 6.50
N PHE A 79 2.72 5.63 7.05
CA PHE A 79 1.81 6.76 6.83
C PHE A 79 2.27 7.97 7.63
N SER A 80 2.04 9.17 7.10
CA SER A 80 2.48 10.40 7.74
C SER A 80 1.77 10.66 9.08
N SER A 81 0.54 10.16 9.24
CA SER A 81 -0.21 10.26 10.48
C SER A 81 -1.30 9.19 10.53
N GLN A 82 -1.77 8.90 11.74
CA GLN A 82 -2.90 7.98 11.92
C GLN A 82 -4.17 8.55 11.25
N SER A 83 -4.39 9.84 11.38
CA SER A 83 -5.55 10.50 10.76
C SER A 83 -5.54 10.34 9.25
N TYR A 84 -4.38 10.55 8.62
CA TYR A 84 -4.25 10.39 7.18
C TYR A 84 -4.53 8.94 6.77
N PHE A 85 -3.95 7.98 7.48
CA PHE A 85 -4.22 6.56 7.24
C PHE A 85 -5.71 6.24 7.30
N GLN A 86 -6.39 6.69 8.38
CA GLN A 86 -7.82 6.44 8.56
C GLN A 86 -8.64 7.03 7.42
N ASN A 87 -8.29 8.24 6.99
CA ASN A 87 -9.01 8.93 5.92
C ASN A 87 -8.86 8.24 4.57
N VAL A 88 -7.63 7.86 4.19
CA VAL A 88 -7.41 7.19 2.91
C VAL A 88 -7.98 5.78 2.91
N PHE A 89 -7.94 5.08 4.05
CA PHE A 89 -8.55 3.76 4.17
C PHE A 89 -10.06 3.85 3.94
N LYS A 90 -10.72 4.78 4.64
CA LYS A 90 -12.18 4.96 4.49
C LYS A 90 -12.54 5.36 3.07
N LYS A 91 -11.75 6.23 2.45
CA LYS A 91 -11.98 6.65 1.07
C LYS A 91 -11.92 5.45 0.11
N GLN A 92 -10.95 4.56 0.33
CA GLN A 92 -10.76 3.40 -0.54
C GLN A 92 -11.82 2.33 -0.34
N TYR A 93 -12.20 2.05 0.91
CA TYR A 93 -13.03 0.88 1.23
C TYR A 93 -14.42 1.23 1.75
N GLY A 94 -14.72 2.50 1.96
CA GLY A 94 -16.06 2.94 2.37
C GLY A 94 -16.34 2.85 3.87
N ILE A 95 -15.46 2.22 4.65
CA ILE A 95 -15.60 2.12 6.11
C ILE A 95 -14.26 2.45 6.77
N THR A 96 -14.31 2.77 8.06
CA THR A 96 -13.09 3.09 8.80
C THR A 96 -12.28 1.83 9.11
N PRO A 97 -10.98 1.96 9.38
CA PRO A 97 -10.18 0.80 9.80
C PRO A 97 -10.76 0.10 11.03
N LEU A 98 -11.26 0.86 12.00
CA LEU A 98 -11.85 0.26 13.20
C LEU A 98 -13.10 -0.54 12.88
N GLN A 99 -13.97 -0.02 12.02
CA GLN A 99 -15.15 -0.74 11.55
C GLN A 99 -14.76 -2.02 10.80
N TYR A 100 -13.76 -1.92 9.96
CA TYR A 100 -13.25 -3.06 9.22
C TYR A 100 -12.74 -4.15 10.17
N ARG A 101 -11.96 -3.75 11.17
CA ARG A 101 -11.43 -4.70 12.17
C ARG A 101 -12.56 -5.43 12.90
N LYS A 102 -13.58 -4.68 13.33
CA LYS A 102 -14.72 -5.29 14.04
C LYS A 102 -15.46 -6.30 13.19
N GLN A 103 -15.59 -6.02 11.88
CA GLN A 103 -16.26 -6.93 10.96
C GLN A 103 -15.46 -8.19 10.71
N THR A 104 -14.15 -8.05 10.55
CA THR A 104 -13.30 -9.17 10.13
C THR A 104 -12.84 -10.05 11.28
N LYS A 105 -12.63 -9.49 12.47
CA LYS A 105 -12.25 -10.29 13.64
C LYS A 105 -13.36 -11.26 14.06
N GLY A 106 -14.61 -10.87 13.84
CA GLY A 106 -15.73 -11.78 14.09
C GLY A 106 -15.79 -12.95 13.12
N ARG A 107 -15.09 -12.86 11.99
CA ARG A 107 -15.07 -13.89 10.94
C ARG A 107 -13.83 -14.78 10.98
N SER A 108 -12.80 -14.36 11.73
CA SER A 108 -11.51 -15.05 11.72
C SER A 108 -11.46 -16.27 12.65
N ASN A 109 -12.56 -16.62 13.25
CA ASN A 109 -12.66 -17.80 14.11
C ASN A 109 -13.07 -19.04 13.34
#